data_bde04bee617cb9858cf3c45313cd34d7
#
_entry.id   bde04bee617cb9858cf3c45313cd34d7
#
_cell.length_a   1.000
_cell.length_b   1.000
_cell.length_c   1.000
_cell.angle_alpha   90.00
_cell.angle_beta   90.00
_cell.angle_gamma   90.00
#
_symmetry.space_group_name_H-M   'P 1'
#
loop_
_entity.id
_entity.type
_entity.pdbx_description
1 polymer ?
#
loop_
_entity_poly.entity_id
_entity_poly.type
_entity_poly.pdbx_seq_one_letter_code
_entity_poly.pdbx_strand_id
1 'polypeptide(L)'
;MLTAKGLRKRYRQREVVADFGLTLQPGEVVGLLGPNGAGKTTCFYMIVGLVAADAGSIELDGQDITAQPMYQRAKLGVGYLPQEPSVFRKLSVADNIRLVLELREDLDSAGIERELVSLLDELQVTHVADQLGASLSGGERRRVEIARALAARPRLMLLDEPFAGVDPISVGEIQRIVKHLKDRGIGVLITDHNVRETLGICDRAYILNAGSVLAQGAPDALLANPDVRRVYLGETFRL
;
A
#
# COMPACT_ATOMS: atom_id res chain seq x y z
N MET A 1 14.71 -2.81 -0.76
CA MET A 1 14.34 -1.99 -1.93
C MET A 1 13.52 -2.83 -2.91
N LEU A 2 12.39 -2.30 -3.38
CA LEU A 2 11.62 -2.91 -4.48
C LEU A 2 11.92 -2.13 -5.77
N THR A 3 12.12 -2.87 -6.86
CA THR A 3 12.36 -2.29 -8.19
C THR A 3 11.48 -3.01 -9.21
N ALA A 4 10.67 -2.27 -9.93
CA ALA A 4 9.94 -2.73 -11.12
C ALA A 4 10.55 -2.08 -12.37
N LYS A 5 10.77 -2.85 -13.45
CA LYS A 5 11.40 -2.36 -14.68
C LYS A 5 10.66 -2.89 -15.90
N GLY A 6 10.29 -2.00 -16.80
CA GLY A 6 9.74 -2.34 -18.11
C GLY A 6 8.48 -3.19 -18.06
N LEU A 7 7.64 -3.04 -17.02
CA LEU A 7 6.44 -3.85 -16.88
C LEU A 7 5.47 -3.53 -17.99
N ARG A 8 4.90 -4.59 -18.59
CA ARG A 8 3.87 -4.50 -19.61
C ARG A 8 2.69 -5.38 -19.25
N LYS A 9 1.49 -4.92 -19.64
CA LYS A 9 0.27 -5.72 -19.49
C LYS A 9 -0.72 -5.40 -20.60
N ARG A 10 -1.21 -6.47 -21.22
CA ARG A 10 -2.26 -6.43 -22.22
C ARG A 10 -3.45 -7.28 -21.79
N TYR A 11 -4.64 -6.74 -21.94
CA TYR A 11 -5.88 -7.50 -21.79
C TYR A 11 -6.54 -7.61 -23.18
N ARG A 12 -6.59 -8.82 -23.72
CA ARG A 12 -7.03 -9.08 -25.10
C ARG A 12 -6.22 -8.24 -26.10
N GLN A 13 -6.86 -7.29 -26.77
CA GLN A 13 -6.21 -6.42 -27.76
C GLN A 13 -5.76 -5.06 -27.19
N ARG A 14 -6.13 -4.74 -25.93
CA ARG A 14 -5.80 -3.44 -25.32
C ARG A 14 -4.54 -3.58 -24.47
N GLU A 15 -3.52 -2.83 -24.81
CA GLU A 15 -2.36 -2.61 -23.94
C GLU A 15 -2.75 -1.59 -22.86
N VAL A 16 -2.70 -2.03 -21.61
CA VAL A 16 -3.09 -1.21 -20.44
C VAL A 16 -1.86 -0.64 -19.75
N VAL A 17 -0.75 -1.38 -19.79
CA VAL A 17 0.57 -0.92 -19.33
C VAL A 17 1.55 -1.21 -20.45
N ALA A 18 2.18 -0.14 -20.96
CA ALA A 18 3.08 -0.22 -22.12
C ALA A 18 4.56 -0.27 -21.72
N ASP A 19 4.95 0.52 -20.72
CA ASP A 19 6.30 0.56 -20.16
C ASP A 19 6.23 1.23 -18.77
N PHE A 20 6.22 0.41 -17.73
CA PHE A 20 6.15 0.91 -16.38
C PHE A 20 7.36 0.52 -15.55
N GLY A 21 7.97 1.50 -14.91
CA GLY A 21 9.06 1.30 -13.95
C GLY A 21 8.83 2.09 -12.68
N LEU A 22 9.23 1.52 -11.55
CA LEU A 22 9.11 2.11 -10.22
C LEU A 22 10.20 1.58 -9.31
N THR A 23 10.69 2.42 -8.42
CA THR A 23 11.51 1.99 -7.28
C THR A 23 10.85 2.42 -5.98
N LEU A 24 11.02 1.63 -4.92
CA LEU A 24 10.56 1.95 -3.56
C LEU A 24 11.64 1.57 -2.57
N GLN A 25 12.11 2.55 -1.80
CA GLN A 25 13.13 2.35 -0.78
C GLN A 25 12.50 1.99 0.57
N PRO A 26 13.22 1.31 1.47
CA PRO A 26 12.82 1.22 2.87
C PRO A 26 12.63 2.61 3.49
N GLY A 27 11.56 2.80 4.27
CA GLY A 27 11.26 4.08 4.91
C GLY A 27 10.90 5.22 3.95
N GLU A 28 10.51 4.90 2.71
CA GLU A 28 10.05 5.87 1.72
C GLU A 28 8.54 5.72 1.49
N VAL A 29 7.83 6.83 1.30
CA VAL A 29 6.43 6.84 0.86
C VAL A 29 6.36 7.28 -0.58
N VAL A 30 5.87 6.40 -1.46
CA VAL A 30 5.75 6.63 -2.89
C VAL A 30 4.29 6.59 -3.32
N GLY A 31 3.85 7.63 -4.03
CA GLY A 31 2.52 7.69 -4.66
C GLY A 31 2.53 7.13 -6.09
N LEU A 32 1.50 6.38 -6.45
CA LEU A 32 1.22 5.95 -7.82
C LEU A 32 -0.09 6.57 -8.27
N LEU A 33 -0.01 7.68 -9.00
CA LEU A 33 -1.12 8.57 -9.32
C LEU A 33 -1.35 8.65 -10.83
N GLY A 34 -2.46 9.27 -11.23
CA GLY A 34 -2.80 9.48 -12.64
C GLY A 34 -4.30 9.41 -12.87
N PRO A 35 -4.80 9.79 -14.07
CA PRO A 35 -6.21 9.78 -14.40
C PRO A 35 -6.82 8.37 -14.38
N ASN A 36 -8.15 8.31 -14.44
CA ASN A 36 -8.86 7.03 -14.58
C ASN A 36 -8.48 6.36 -15.89
N GLY A 37 -8.22 5.04 -15.83
CA GLY A 37 -7.78 4.26 -16.97
C GLY A 37 -6.28 4.41 -17.33
N ALA A 38 -5.49 5.15 -16.56
CA ALA A 38 -4.04 5.28 -16.78
C ALA A 38 -3.23 4.00 -16.56
N GLY A 39 -3.82 2.96 -15.96
CA GLY A 39 -3.15 1.69 -15.67
C GLY A 39 -2.68 1.52 -14.23
N LYS A 40 -2.94 2.47 -13.31
CA LYS A 40 -2.49 2.46 -11.91
C LYS A 40 -2.77 1.12 -11.20
N THR A 41 -4.03 0.72 -11.14
CA THR A 41 -4.45 -0.52 -10.47
C THR A 41 -3.77 -1.75 -11.08
N THR A 42 -3.60 -1.79 -12.40
CA THR A 42 -2.88 -2.89 -13.07
C THR A 42 -1.41 -2.91 -12.68
N CYS A 43 -0.71 -1.78 -12.69
CA CYS A 43 0.68 -1.67 -12.24
C CYS A 43 0.81 -2.09 -10.78
N PHE A 44 -0.06 -1.58 -9.93
CA PHE A 44 -0.09 -1.90 -8.51
C PHE A 44 -0.32 -3.41 -8.28
N TYR A 45 -1.28 -4.01 -8.96
CA TYR A 45 -1.58 -5.45 -8.83
C TYR A 45 -0.48 -6.36 -9.42
N MET A 46 0.27 -5.89 -10.42
CA MET A 46 1.48 -6.60 -10.85
C MET A 46 2.54 -6.60 -9.75
N ILE A 47 2.72 -5.48 -9.02
CA ILE A 47 3.66 -5.39 -7.89
C ILE A 47 3.18 -6.25 -6.71
N VAL A 48 1.89 -6.25 -6.39
CA VAL A 48 1.30 -7.11 -5.33
C VAL A 48 1.44 -8.60 -5.66
N GLY A 49 1.41 -8.96 -6.96
CA GLY A 49 1.40 -10.35 -7.42
C GLY A 49 0.00 -10.95 -7.60
N LEU A 50 -1.02 -10.07 -7.73
CA LEU A 50 -2.39 -10.44 -8.09
C LEU A 50 -2.58 -10.57 -9.60
N VAL A 51 -1.79 -9.85 -10.39
CA VAL A 51 -1.79 -9.88 -11.86
C VAL A 51 -0.37 -10.19 -12.33
N ALA A 52 -0.24 -11.17 -13.21
CA ALA A 52 1.05 -11.47 -13.84
C ALA A 52 1.38 -10.40 -14.90
N ALA A 53 2.61 -9.90 -14.90
CA ALA A 53 3.14 -9.06 -15.96
C ALA A 53 3.36 -9.92 -17.23
N ASP A 54 3.13 -9.32 -18.40
CA ASP A 54 3.40 -9.98 -19.68
C ASP A 54 4.86 -9.79 -20.12
N ALA A 55 5.53 -8.74 -19.60
CA ALA A 55 6.97 -8.48 -19.78
C ALA A 55 7.48 -7.57 -18.64
N GLY A 56 8.80 -7.46 -18.54
CA GLY A 56 9.49 -6.70 -17.51
C GLY A 56 9.87 -7.55 -16.30
N SER A 57 10.41 -6.94 -15.27
CA SER A 57 10.85 -7.61 -14.04
C SER A 57 10.46 -6.85 -12.79
N ILE A 58 10.28 -7.59 -11.70
CA ILE A 58 10.07 -7.06 -10.34
C ILE A 58 11.08 -7.72 -9.43
N GLU A 59 11.91 -6.91 -8.78
CA GLU A 59 12.95 -7.35 -7.86
C GLU A 59 12.69 -6.82 -6.45
N LEU A 60 12.90 -7.65 -5.44
CA LEU A 60 12.91 -7.27 -4.02
C LEU A 60 14.29 -7.57 -3.45
N ASP A 61 15.04 -6.52 -3.08
CA ASP A 61 16.43 -6.60 -2.59
C ASP A 61 17.36 -7.42 -3.50
N GLY A 62 17.20 -7.27 -4.82
CA GLY A 62 17.98 -7.99 -5.82
C GLY A 62 17.47 -9.39 -6.15
N GLN A 63 16.47 -9.90 -5.44
CA GLN A 63 15.82 -11.16 -5.76
C GLN A 63 14.68 -10.93 -6.76
N ASP A 64 14.69 -11.64 -7.86
CA ASP A 64 13.58 -11.63 -8.82
C ASP A 64 12.33 -12.31 -8.21
N ILE A 65 11.24 -11.54 -8.15
CA ILE A 65 9.94 -11.98 -7.66
C ILE A 65 8.86 -11.89 -8.75
N THR A 66 9.24 -11.67 -10.00
CA THR A 66 8.32 -11.40 -11.12
C THR A 66 7.24 -12.47 -11.27
N ALA A 67 7.64 -13.74 -11.25
CA ALA A 67 6.72 -14.88 -11.38
C ALA A 67 6.08 -15.33 -10.06
N GLN A 68 6.49 -14.74 -8.92
CA GLN A 68 5.98 -15.17 -7.61
C GLN A 68 4.57 -14.63 -7.36
N PRO A 69 3.62 -15.47 -6.94
CA PRO A 69 2.29 -15.04 -6.56
C PRO A 69 2.31 -14.27 -5.22
N MET A 70 1.22 -13.56 -4.95
CA MET A 70 1.08 -12.67 -3.77
C MET A 70 1.50 -13.35 -2.45
N TYR A 71 1.11 -14.60 -2.20
CA TYR A 71 1.42 -15.30 -0.93
C TYR A 71 2.92 -15.56 -0.75
N GLN A 72 3.67 -15.77 -1.84
CA GLN A 72 5.13 -15.89 -1.77
C GLN A 72 5.80 -14.54 -1.52
N ARG A 73 5.30 -13.48 -2.17
CA ARG A 73 5.77 -12.11 -1.91
C ARG A 73 5.48 -11.68 -0.48
N ALA A 74 4.35 -12.09 0.09
CA ALA A 74 4.03 -11.83 1.50
C ALA A 74 5.07 -12.46 2.45
N LYS A 75 5.52 -13.70 2.18
CA LYS A 75 6.60 -14.34 2.95
C LYS A 75 7.95 -13.61 2.84
N LEU A 76 8.17 -12.87 1.76
CA LEU A 76 9.35 -12.03 1.56
C LEU A 76 9.22 -10.64 2.19
N GLY A 77 8.08 -10.35 2.82
CA GLY A 77 7.83 -9.09 3.51
C GLY A 77 7.10 -8.03 2.68
N VAL A 78 6.35 -8.42 1.65
CA VAL A 78 5.45 -7.52 0.93
C VAL A 78 4.07 -7.58 1.55
N GLY A 79 3.70 -6.58 2.34
CA GLY A 79 2.36 -6.42 2.90
C GLY A 79 1.41 -5.76 1.90
N TYR A 80 0.13 -6.15 1.93
CA TYR A 80 -0.91 -5.57 1.08
C TYR A 80 -2.15 -5.22 1.90
N LEU A 81 -2.63 -4.02 1.75
CA LEU A 81 -3.84 -3.52 2.38
C LEU A 81 -4.83 -3.11 1.29
N PRO A 82 -5.87 -3.91 1.03
CA PRO A 82 -6.85 -3.64 -0.02
C PRO A 82 -7.73 -2.43 0.31
N GLN A 83 -8.40 -1.91 -0.71
CA GLN A 83 -9.40 -0.87 -0.59
C GLN A 83 -10.61 -1.36 0.24
N GLU A 84 -11.08 -2.58 -0.05
CA GLU A 84 -12.20 -3.16 0.69
C GLU A 84 -11.80 -3.67 2.06
N PRO A 85 -12.70 -3.61 3.06
CA PRO A 85 -12.44 -4.14 4.39
C PRO A 85 -12.04 -5.61 4.37
N SER A 86 -10.88 -5.91 4.96
CA SER A 86 -10.28 -7.26 4.97
C SER A 86 -10.30 -7.93 6.33
N VAL A 87 -10.86 -7.27 7.37
CA VAL A 87 -10.94 -7.83 8.72
C VAL A 87 -11.80 -9.10 8.76
N PHE A 88 -11.37 -10.11 9.49
CA PHE A 88 -12.17 -11.30 9.74
C PHE A 88 -13.31 -10.98 10.70
N ARG A 89 -14.50 -10.74 10.16
CA ARG A 89 -15.66 -10.19 10.87
C ARG A 89 -16.13 -11.03 12.06
N LYS A 90 -15.91 -12.36 12.02
CA LYS A 90 -16.34 -13.31 13.05
C LYS A 90 -15.27 -13.59 14.10
N LEU A 91 -14.07 -13.06 13.96
CA LEU A 91 -12.99 -13.15 14.93
C LEU A 91 -12.95 -11.90 15.78
N SER A 92 -12.43 -12.01 17.01
CA SER A 92 -12.08 -10.86 17.84
C SER A 92 -10.95 -10.03 17.19
N VAL A 93 -10.73 -8.81 17.65
CA VAL A 93 -9.59 -7.99 17.22
C VAL A 93 -8.28 -8.71 17.55
N ALA A 94 -8.16 -9.22 18.77
CA ALA A 94 -6.99 -9.98 19.18
C ALA A 94 -6.75 -11.20 18.28
N ASP A 95 -7.79 -11.97 17.95
CA ASP A 95 -7.65 -13.15 17.10
C ASP A 95 -7.34 -12.81 15.64
N ASN A 96 -7.83 -11.67 15.13
CA ASN A 96 -7.45 -11.17 13.81
C ASN A 96 -5.93 -10.96 13.68
N ILE A 97 -5.28 -10.49 14.75
CA ILE A 97 -3.84 -10.24 14.78
C ILE A 97 -3.08 -11.52 15.09
N ARG A 98 -3.52 -12.26 16.13
CA ARG A 98 -2.90 -13.52 16.61
C ARG A 98 -2.77 -14.54 15.48
N LEU A 99 -3.80 -14.69 14.64
CA LEU A 99 -3.79 -15.61 13.49
C LEU A 99 -2.57 -15.41 12.57
N VAL A 100 -2.14 -14.17 12.38
CA VAL A 100 -0.96 -13.86 11.56
C VAL A 100 0.33 -14.08 12.34
N LEU A 101 0.36 -13.76 13.63
CA LEU A 101 1.51 -14.02 14.50
C LEU A 101 1.82 -15.52 14.61
N GLU A 102 0.79 -16.37 14.64
CA GLU A 102 0.93 -17.85 14.67
C GLU A 102 1.57 -18.44 13.41
N LEU A 103 1.56 -17.71 12.29
CA LEU A 103 2.23 -18.13 11.06
C LEU A 103 3.74 -17.87 11.08
N ARG A 104 4.24 -17.18 12.11
CA ARG A 104 5.65 -16.82 12.25
C ARG A 104 6.42 -17.92 12.97
N GLU A 105 7.38 -18.51 12.29
CA GLU A 105 8.23 -19.58 12.83
C GLU A 105 9.28 -19.09 13.87
N ASP A 106 9.49 -17.75 13.96
CA ASP A 106 10.44 -17.12 14.88
C ASP A 106 9.84 -16.81 16.26
N LEU A 107 8.54 -17.08 16.48
CA LEU A 107 7.84 -16.82 17.74
C LEU A 107 7.41 -18.10 18.45
N ASP A 108 7.66 -18.16 19.75
CA ASP A 108 7.00 -19.08 20.66
C ASP A 108 5.67 -18.49 21.16
N SER A 109 4.89 -19.26 21.91
CA SER A 109 3.60 -18.81 22.44
C SER A 109 3.70 -17.54 23.28
N ALA A 110 4.77 -17.39 24.09
CA ALA A 110 4.99 -16.19 24.88
C ALA A 110 5.40 -15.00 24.02
N GLY A 111 6.11 -15.23 22.92
CA GLY A 111 6.46 -14.23 21.91
C GLY A 111 5.23 -13.72 21.17
N ILE A 112 4.31 -14.61 20.80
CA ILE A 112 3.04 -14.26 20.16
C ILE A 112 2.23 -13.32 21.06
N GLU A 113 2.07 -13.63 22.34
CA GLU A 113 1.30 -12.79 23.27
C GLU A 113 1.98 -11.42 23.49
N ARG A 114 3.31 -11.37 23.58
CA ARG A 114 4.03 -10.09 23.71
C ARG A 114 3.84 -9.20 22.46
N GLU A 115 4.00 -9.78 21.26
CA GLU A 115 3.82 -9.05 20.00
C GLU A 115 2.35 -8.61 19.83
N LEU A 116 1.39 -9.46 20.20
CA LEU A 116 -0.04 -9.12 20.16
C LEU A 116 -0.34 -7.89 21.01
N VAL A 117 0.08 -7.89 22.28
CA VAL A 117 -0.12 -6.76 23.20
C VAL A 117 0.55 -5.50 22.64
N SER A 118 1.77 -5.63 22.12
CA SER A 118 2.51 -4.51 21.51
C SER A 118 1.76 -3.90 20.31
N LEU A 119 1.23 -4.73 19.41
CA LEU A 119 0.51 -4.26 18.23
C LEU A 119 -0.85 -3.64 18.58
N LEU A 120 -1.55 -4.19 19.58
CA LEU A 120 -2.81 -3.64 20.07
C LEU A 120 -2.61 -2.22 20.65
N ASP A 121 -1.55 -2.03 21.43
CA ASP A 121 -1.21 -0.74 22.02
C ASP A 121 -0.71 0.24 20.97
N GLU A 122 0.22 -0.16 20.13
CA GLU A 122 0.80 0.63 19.04
C GLU A 122 -0.27 1.23 18.13
N LEU A 123 -1.27 0.43 17.75
CA LEU A 123 -2.38 0.86 16.87
C LEU A 123 -3.59 1.39 17.68
N GLN A 124 -3.47 1.51 19.00
CA GLN A 124 -4.51 2.05 19.89
C GLN A 124 -5.86 1.31 19.73
N VAL A 125 -5.83 -0.01 19.68
CA VAL A 125 -7.01 -0.89 19.56
C VAL A 125 -7.15 -1.85 20.73
N THR A 126 -6.38 -1.66 21.81
CA THR A 126 -6.43 -2.47 23.03
C THR A 126 -7.84 -2.47 23.66
N HIS A 127 -8.53 -1.32 23.65
CA HIS A 127 -9.87 -1.16 24.22
C HIS A 127 -10.98 -1.95 23.49
N VAL A 128 -10.71 -2.43 22.28
CA VAL A 128 -11.61 -3.26 21.47
C VAL A 128 -11.06 -4.67 21.22
N ALA A 129 -10.02 -5.08 21.95
CA ALA A 129 -9.30 -6.34 21.71
C ALA A 129 -10.23 -7.57 21.66
N ASP A 130 -11.24 -7.63 22.53
CA ASP A 130 -12.19 -8.73 22.63
C ASP A 130 -13.44 -8.55 21.75
N GLN A 131 -13.60 -7.42 21.08
CA GLN A 131 -14.73 -7.16 20.20
C GLN A 131 -14.59 -7.88 18.86
N LEU A 132 -15.71 -8.32 18.30
CA LEU A 132 -15.74 -8.92 16.96
C LEU A 132 -15.42 -7.87 15.89
N GLY A 133 -14.68 -8.27 14.85
CA GLY A 133 -14.36 -7.41 13.71
C GLY A 133 -15.59 -6.81 13.01
N ALA A 134 -16.75 -7.46 13.14
CA ALA A 134 -18.00 -6.97 12.59
C ALA A 134 -18.56 -5.72 13.29
N SER A 135 -18.20 -5.48 14.56
CA SER A 135 -18.74 -4.37 15.39
C SER A 135 -17.87 -3.11 15.36
N LEU A 136 -16.71 -3.16 14.71
CA LEU A 136 -15.76 -2.05 14.68
C LEU A 136 -16.25 -0.88 13.84
N SER A 137 -15.98 0.34 14.30
CA SER A 137 -16.06 1.55 13.49
C SER A 137 -15.08 1.48 12.30
N GLY A 138 -15.23 2.37 11.33
CA GLY A 138 -14.35 2.43 10.16
C GLY A 138 -12.88 2.63 10.53
N GLY A 139 -12.60 3.56 11.44
CA GLY A 139 -11.24 3.86 11.91
C GLY A 139 -10.61 2.71 12.72
N GLU A 140 -11.36 2.12 13.66
CA GLU A 140 -10.89 0.96 14.43
C GLU A 140 -10.58 -0.22 13.52
N ARG A 141 -11.47 -0.51 12.56
CA ARG A 141 -11.28 -1.56 11.57
C ARG A 141 -10.00 -1.37 10.79
N ARG A 142 -9.75 -0.13 10.30
CA ARG A 142 -8.53 0.17 9.54
C ARG A 142 -7.28 -0.02 10.38
N ARG A 143 -7.29 0.40 11.65
CA ARG A 143 -6.17 0.17 12.58
C ARG A 143 -5.92 -1.32 12.83
N VAL A 144 -6.97 -2.12 12.98
CA VAL A 144 -6.87 -3.58 13.15
C VAL A 144 -6.29 -4.25 11.88
N GLU A 145 -6.72 -3.84 10.70
CA GLU A 145 -6.18 -4.35 9.43
C GLU A 145 -4.69 -4.07 9.29
N ILE A 146 -4.25 -2.89 9.72
CA ILE A 146 -2.84 -2.51 9.72
C ILE A 146 -2.06 -3.26 10.80
N ALA A 147 -2.59 -3.40 12.02
CA ALA A 147 -1.99 -4.22 13.07
C ALA A 147 -1.77 -5.65 12.58
N ARG A 148 -2.78 -6.24 11.91
CA ARG A 148 -2.68 -7.56 11.30
C ARG A 148 -1.61 -7.62 10.20
N ALA A 149 -1.52 -6.60 9.36
CA ALA A 149 -0.48 -6.54 8.34
C ALA A 149 0.93 -6.42 8.96
N LEU A 150 1.08 -5.62 10.02
CA LEU A 150 2.35 -5.46 10.77
C LEU A 150 2.78 -6.72 11.49
N ALA A 151 1.83 -7.57 11.93
CA ALA A 151 2.10 -8.86 12.54
C ALA A 151 2.98 -9.77 11.66
N ALA A 152 2.88 -9.64 10.33
CA ALA A 152 3.71 -10.35 9.37
C ALA A 152 5.13 -9.77 9.21
N ARG A 153 5.50 -8.69 9.94
CA ARG A 153 6.77 -7.94 9.81
C ARG A 153 7.09 -7.53 8.36
N PRO A 154 6.21 -6.78 7.72
CA PRO A 154 6.43 -6.38 6.33
C PRO A 154 7.64 -5.43 6.22
N ARG A 155 8.38 -5.55 5.14
CA ARG A 155 9.45 -4.62 4.72
C ARG A 155 8.88 -3.49 3.86
N LEU A 156 7.80 -3.80 3.16
CA LEU A 156 7.04 -2.90 2.29
C LEU A 156 5.55 -3.07 2.52
N MET A 157 4.80 -1.97 2.49
CA MET A 157 3.35 -1.95 2.55
C MET A 157 2.77 -1.34 1.27
N LEU A 158 1.88 -2.05 0.64
CA LEU A 158 1.16 -1.63 -0.56
C LEU A 158 -0.28 -1.29 -0.16
N LEU A 159 -0.65 0.00 -0.25
CA LEU A 159 -1.95 0.53 0.17
C LEU A 159 -2.78 0.88 -1.06
N ASP A 160 -3.88 0.16 -1.25
CA ASP A 160 -4.80 0.35 -2.37
C ASP A 160 -5.93 1.29 -1.96
N GLU A 161 -5.94 2.48 -2.54
CA GLU A 161 -6.91 3.56 -2.33
C GLU A 161 -7.26 3.81 -0.84
N PRO A 162 -6.26 4.06 0.03
CA PRO A 162 -6.50 4.18 1.47
C PRO A 162 -7.39 5.36 1.86
N PHE A 163 -7.54 6.38 1.02
CA PHE A 163 -8.38 7.56 1.27
C PHE A 163 -9.75 7.49 0.60
N ALA A 164 -10.07 6.41 -0.13
CA ALA A 164 -11.34 6.28 -0.83
C ALA A 164 -12.52 6.17 0.14
N GLY A 165 -13.50 7.08 0.01
CA GLY A 165 -14.71 7.07 0.83
C GLY A 165 -14.49 7.36 2.31
N VAL A 166 -13.36 7.95 2.67
CA VAL A 166 -12.97 8.27 4.05
C VAL A 166 -13.36 9.71 4.38
N ASP A 167 -13.91 9.93 5.57
CA ASP A 167 -14.20 11.26 6.07
C ASP A 167 -12.91 12.05 6.41
N PRO A 168 -12.97 13.42 6.45
CA PRO A 168 -11.77 14.24 6.66
C PRO A 168 -11.03 13.98 7.98
N ILE A 169 -11.72 13.54 9.03
CA ILE A 169 -11.09 13.25 10.34
C ILE A 169 -10.28 11.96 10.20
N SER A 170 -10.86 10.95 9.60
CA SER A 170 -10.22 9.65 9.37
C SER A 170 -9.05 9.73 8.37
N VAL A 171 -9.05 10.68 7.43
CA VAL A 171 -7.89 10.97 6.56
C VAL A 171 -6.65 11.26 7.39
N GLY A 172 -6.74 12.14 8.40
CA GLY A 172 -5.62 12.46 9.29
C GLY A 172 -5.12 11.26 10.09
N GLU A 173 -5.99 10.30 10.42
CA GLU A 173 -5.58 9.03 11.06
C GLU A 173 -4.76 8.17 10.11
N ILE A 174 -5.21 8.00 8.86
CA ILE A 174 -4.49 7.23 7.84
C ILE A 174 -3.13 7.86 7.56
N GLN A 175 -3.05 9.19 7.46
CA GLN A 175 -1.78 9.90 7.27
C GLN A 175 -0.81 9.64 8.42
N ARG A 176 -1.28 9.68 9.68
CA ARG A 176 -0.47 9.32 10.86
C ARG A 176 0.04 7.88 10.80
N ILE A 177 -0.80 6.96 10.37
CA ILE A 177 -0.42 5.55 10.22
C ILE A 177 0.64 5.39 9.13
N VAL A 178 0.49 6.02 7.96
CA VAL A 178 1.49 5.98 6.89
C VAL A 178 2.84 6.53 7.38
N LYS A 179 2.81 7.66 8.10
CA LYS A 179 4.01 8.21 8.73
C LYS A 179 4.64 7.24 9.71
N HIS A 180 3.83 6.60 10.55
CA HIS A 180 4.30 5.59 11.50
C HIS A 180 4.98 4.40 10.80
N LEU A 181 4.41 3.88 9.69
CA LEU A 181 5.04 2.85 8.88
C LEU A 181 6.42 3.29 8.34
N LYS A 182 6.48 4.53 7.81
CA LYS A 182 7.73 5.14 7.35
C LYS A 182 8.78 5.23 8.46
N ASP A 183 8.39 5.71 9.64
CA ASP A 183 9.28 5.90 10.80
C ASP A 183 9.83 4.54 11.30
N ARG A 184 9.10 3.44 11.06
CA ARG A 184 9.58 2.05 11.28
C ARG A 184 10.51 1.53 10.18
N GLY A 185 10.85 2.33 9.18
CA GLY A 185 11.67 1.91 8.05
C GLY A 185 10.93 1.07 7.01
N ILE A 186 9.59 1.00 7.06
CA ILE A 186 8.77 0.27 6.09
C ILE A 186 8.56 1.18 4.87
N GLY A 187 8.90 0.69 3.68
CA GLY A 187 8.58 1.39 2.43
C GLY A 187 7.07 1.29 2.14
N VAL A 188 6.44 2.39 1.74
CA VAL A 188 5.00 2.44 1.50
C VAL A 188 4.71 2.87 0.07
N LEU A 189 4.00 2.03 -0.69
CA LEU A 189 3.45 2.39 -2.00
C LEU A 189 1.94 2.63 -1.86
N ILE A 190 1.49 3.80 -2.29
CA ILE A 190 0.08 4.20 -2.23
C ILE A 190 -0.44 4.42 -3.65
N THR A 191 -1.56 3.81 -4.01
CA THR A 191 -2.36 4.25 -5.15
C THR A 191 -3.66 4.84 -4.65
N ASP A 192 -4.03 6.01 -5.15
CA ASP A 192 -5.29 6.68 -4.78
C ASP A 192 -5.72 7.64 -5.89
N HIS A 193 -7.00 7.98 -5.89
CA HIS A 193 -7.54 9.06 -6.72
C HIS A 193 -7.59 10.40 -5.98
N ASN A 194 -7.36 10.40 -4.66
CA ASN A 194 -7.32 11.57 -3.80
C ASN A 194 -5.92 12.19 -3.82
N VAL A 195 -5.66 12.96 -4.87
CA VAL A 195 -4.32 13.48 -5.20
C VAL A 195 -3.72 14.33 -4.08
N ARG A 196 -4.55 15.22 -3.50
CA ARG A 196 -4.11 16.15 -2.46
C ARG A 196 -3.61 15.40 -1.23
N GLU A 197 -4.40 14.47 -0.74
CA GLU A 197 -4.10 13.70 0.47
C GLU A 197 -2.88 12.79 0.26
N THR A 198 -2.77 12.20 -0.94
CA THR A 198 -1.65 11.33 -1.27
C THR A 198 -0.35 12.13 -1.44
N LEU A 199 -0.35 13.21 -2.23
CA LEU A 199 0.86 14.03 -2.41
C LEU A 199 1.32 14.68 -1.11
N GLY A 200 0.38 15.01 -0.20
CA GLY A 200 0.69 15.60 1.11
C GLY A 200 1.52 14.70 2.04
N ILE A 201 1.59 13.40 1.78
CA ILE A 201 2.35 12.45 2.62
C ILE A 201 3.45 11.69 1.88
N CYS A 202 3.53 11.83 0.55
CA CYS A 202 4.54 11.16 -0.24
C CYS A 202 5.87 11.91 -0.24
N ASP A 203 6.98 11.18 -0.20
CA ASP A 203 8.31 11.72 -0.49
C ASP A 203 8.48 12.01 -1.98
N ARG A 204 7.91 11.14 -2.81
CA ARG A 204 7.81 11.31 -4.26
C ARG A 204 6.63 10.53 -4.83
N ALA A 205 6.27 10.83 -6.06
CA ALA A 205 5.21 10.10 -6.76
C ALA A 205 5.56 9.85 -8.23
N TYR A 206 4.87 8.86 -8.79
CA TYR A 206 4.84 8.55 -10.21
C TYR A 206 3.45 8.93 -10.74
N ILE A 207 3.43 9.73 -11.79
CA ILE A 207 2.19 10.08 -12.49
C ILE A 207 2.10 9.22 -13.75
N LEU A 208 1.12 8.33 -13.78
CA LEU A 208 0.83 7.51 -14.94
C LEU A 208 -0.13 8.21 -15.89
N ASN A 209 0.11 8.03 -17.18
CA ASN A 209 -0.82 8.38 -18.24
C ASN A 209 -0.73 7.35 -19.38
N ALA A 210 -1.86 6.86 -19.86
CA ALA A 210 -1.94 5.92 -20.99
C ALA A 210 -0.97 4.72 -20.89
N GLY A 211 -0.83 4.14 -19.68
CA GLY A 211 -0.02 2.94 -19.44
C GLY A 211 1.48 3.16 -19.26
N SER A 212 1.95 4.40 -19.22
CA SER A 212 3.36 4.76 -19.05
C SER A 212 3.55 5.84 -17.99
N VAL A 213 4.77 5.99 -17.47
CA VAL A 213 5.11 7.07 -16.54
C VAL A 213 5.22 8.39 -17.30
N LEU A 214 4.32 9.33 -17.04
CA LEU A 214 4.36 10.68 -17.57
C LEU A 214 5.41 11.54 -16.87
N ALA A 215 5.45 11.47 -15.54
CA ALA A 215 6.40 12.21 -14.72
C ALA A 215 6.63 11.48 -13.40
N GLN A 216 7.79 11.74 -12.77
CA GLN A 216 8.11 11.27 -11.44
C GLN A 216 8.93 12.33 -10.69
N GLY A 217 8.79 12.40 -9.37
CA GLY A 217 9.55 13.33 -8.55
C GLY A 217 8.87 13.66 -7.23
N ALA A 218 9.46 14.60 -6.50
CA ALA A 218 8.87 15.17 -5.30
C ALA A 218 7.55 15.90 -5.63
N PRO A 219 6.62 16.01 -4.67
CA PRO A 219 5.31 16.66 -4.88
C PRO A 219 5.42 18.04 -5.54
N ASP A 220 6.28 18.93 -5.04
CA ASP A 220 6.43 20.28 -5.59
C ASP A 220 6.86 20.28 -7.05
N ALA A 221 7.78 19.39 -7.43
CA ALA A 221 8.23 19.26 -8.83
C ALA A 221 7.11 18.78 -9.75
N LEU A 222 6.27 17.85 -9.27
CA LEU A 222 5.12 17.35 -10.01
C LEU A 222 4.03 18.42 -10.17
N LEU A 223 3.79 19.22 -9.14
CA LEU A 223 2.84 20.32 -9.16
C LEU A 223 3.26 21.45 -10.11
N ALA A 224 4.56 21.66 -10.27
CA ALA A 224 5.12 22.65 -11.19
C ALA A 224 5.18 22.13 -12.65
N ASN A 225 5.00 20.83 -12.89
CA ASN A 225 5.13 20.22 -14.21
C ASN A 225 3.91 20.56 -15.11
N PRO A 226 4.09 21.24 -16.25
CA PRO A 226 2.98 21.66 -17.11
C PRO A 226 2.20 20.47 -17.71
N ASP A 227 2.86 19.37 -18.04
CA ASP A 227 2.19 18.19 -18.58
C ASP A 227 1.33 17.48 -17.53
N VAL A 228 1.82 17.38 -16.29
CA VAL A 228 1.05 16.84 -15.16
C VAL A 228 -0.18 17.70 -14.89
N ARG A 229 -0.03 19.03 -14.89
CA ARG A 229 -1.16 19.95 -14.73
C ARG A 229 -2.18 19.80 -15.86
N ARG A 230 -1.73 19.79 -17.09
CA ARG A 230 -2.61 19.68 -18.28
C ARG A 230 -3.38 18.36 -18.32
N VAL A 231 -2.73 17.23 -17.98
CA VAL A 231 -3.28 15.88 -18.17
C VAL A 231 -4.05 15.39 -16.95
N TYR A 232 -3.67 15.84 -15.74
CA TYR A 232 -4.17 15.20 -14.51
C TYR A 232 -4.69 16.16 -13.46
N LEU A 233 -3.93 17.21 -13.08
CA LEU A 233 -4.27 18.04 -11.94
C LEU A 233 -5.28 19.16 -12.27
N GLY A 234 -5.23 19.69 -13.49
CA GLY A 234 -5.89 20.93 -13.86
C GLY A 234 -5.09 22.18 -13.45
N GLU A 235 -5.35 23.31 -14.11
CA GLU A 235 -4.56 24.54 -13.93
C GLU A 235 -4.74 25.18 -12.55
N THR A 236 -5.90 24.99 -11.93
CA THR A 236 -6.26 25.62 -10.62
C THR A 236 -5.89 24.77 -9.42
N PHE A 237 -5.33 23.58 -9.61
CA PHE A 237 -5.00 22.67 -8.48
C PHE A 237 -3.91 23.29 -7.58
N ARG A 238 -4.14 23.22 -6.25
CA ARG A 238 -3.20 23.58 -5.17
C ARG A 238 -3.28 22.53 -4.07
N LEU A 239 -2.16 22.23 -3.41
CA LEU A 239 -2.10 21.43 -2.18
C LEU A 239 -2.75 22.15 -1.00
#